data_5c1acaeadc218e82b46a9a4c467ec618
#
_entry.id   5c1acaeadc218e82b46a9a4c467ec618
#
_cell.length_a   1.000
_cell.length_b   1.000
_cell.length_c   1.000
_cell.angle_alpha   90.00
_cell.angle_beta   90.00
_cell.angle_gamma   90.00
#
_symmetry.space_group_name_H-M   'P 1'
#
loop_
_entity.id
_entity.type
_entity.pdbx_description
1 polymer ?
#
loop_
_entity_poly.entity_id
_entity_poly.type
_entity_poly.pdbx_seq_one_letter_code
_entity_poly.pdbx_strand_id
1 'polypeptide(L)'
;MSVTIALLISLIAQTPAAPASADEAAVRDVVKQYVDARDRSDESAIRALFTDDADQLTSSGEWRKGRENVVRGTLGSSKANPGSRTITIETVRFPAPGLAIADGRYEIAGGPEGARKMWTSFVMARSNAGWRITAIRNMLPAPPAASPK
;
A
#
# COMPACT_ATOMS: atom_id res chain seq x y z
N MET A 1 -45.02 -22.30 -39.97
CA MET A 1 -44.59 -20.96 -39.47
C MET A 1 -43.40 -21.15 -38.60
N SER A 2 -42.17 -20.90 -39.12
CA SER A 2 -40.91 -21.09 -38.35
C SER A 2 -40.49 -19.73 -37.86
N VAL A 3 -40.38 -19.59 -36.52
CA VAL A 3 -39.90 -18.36 -35.86
C VAL A 3 -38.41 -18.54 -35.61
N THR A 4 -37.61 -17.79 -36.35
CA THR A 4 -36.15 -17.74 -36.15
C THR A 4 -35.85 -16.70 -35.07
N ILE A 5 -35.40 -17.16 -33.89
CA ILE A 5 -34.93 -16.29 -32.80
C ILE A 5 -33.48 -15.92 -33.10
N ALA A 6 -33.22 -14.66 -33.45
CA ALA A 6 -31.88 -14.12 -33.59
C ALA A 6 -31.31 -13.77 -32.21
N LEU A 7 -30.30 -14.50 -31.79
CA LEU A 7 -29.55 -14.25 -30.53
C LEU A 7 -28.54 -13.10 -30.77
N LEU A 8 -28.87 -11.90 -30.32
CA LEU A 8 -27.94 -10.76 -30.29
C LEU A 8 -26.89 -10.97 -29.18
N ILE A 9 -25.68 -11.40 -29.54
CA ILE A 9 -24.54 -11.42 -28.66
C ILE A 9 -23.99 -10.00 -28.59
N SER A 10 -24.25 -9.30 -27.48
CA SER A 10 -23.61 -8.01 -27.17
C SER A 10 -22.17 -8.25 -26.80
N LEU A 11 -21.25 -7.94 -27.68
CA LEU A 11 -19.82 -7.94 -27.42
C LEU A 11 -19.51 -6.72 -26.54
N ILE A 12 -19.34 -6.92 -25.24
CA ILE A 12 -18.87 -5.87 -24.32
C ILE A 12 -17.39 -5.65 -24.65
N ALA A 13 -17.09 -4.60 -25.40
CA ALA A 13 -15.74 -4.15 -25.63
C ALA A 13 -15.15 -3.68 -24.29
N GLN A 14 -14.21 -4.45 -23.72
CA GLN A 14 -13.42 -4.01 -22.59
C GLN A 14 -12.52 -2.87 -23.06
N THR A 15 -12.81 -1.66 -22.63
CA THR A 15 -11.93 -0.51 -22.86
C THR A 15 -10.61 -0.80 -22.14
N PRO A 16 -9.45 -0.81 -22.85
CA PRO A 16 -8.17 -0.97 -22.19
C PRO A 16 -7.98 0.14 -21.16
N ALA A 17 -7.54 -0.21 -19.95
CA ALA A 17 -7.24 0.77 -18.92
C ALA A 17 -6.23 1.79 -19.46
N ALA A 18 -6.51 3.08 -19.27
CA ALA A 18 -5.57 4.13 -19.65
C ALA A 18 -4.20 3.88 -18.98
N PRO A 19 -3.07 4.12 -19.67
CA PRO A 19 -1.76 3.97 -19.06
C PRO A 19 -1.65 4.87 -17.81
N ALA A 20 -1.09 4.34 -16.73
CA ALA A 20 -0.88 5.08 -15.50
C ALA A 20 -0.09 6.37 -15.80
N SER A 21 -0.48 7.49 -15.18
CA SER A 21 0.27 8.74 -15.31
C SER A 21 1.70 8.56 -14.78
N ALA A 22 2.65 9.39 -15.24
CA ALA A 22 4.02 9.36 -14.74
C ALA A 22 4.09 9.53 -13.21
N ASP A 23 3.22 10.35 -12.64
CA ASP A 23 3.12 10.54 -11.19
C ASP A 23 2.56 9.29 -10.50
N GLU A 24 1.58 8.62 -11.07
CA GLU A 24 1.08 7.35 -10.52
C GLU A 24 2.16 6.27 -10.52
N ALA A 25 2.91 6.15 -11.61
CA ALA A 25 4.04 5.21 -11.70
C ALA A 25 5.12 5.54 -10.63
N ALA A 26 5.45 6.81 -10.44
CA ALA A 26 6.41 7.26 -9.44
C ALA A 26 5.94 6.97 -7.99
N VAL A 27 4.65 7.17 -7.70
CA VAL A 27 4.05 6.84 -6.38
C VAL A 27 4.13 5.33 -6.11
N ARG A 28 3.79 4.50 -7.09
CA ARG A 28 3.90 3.03 -6.97
C ARG A 28 5.35 2.59 -6.77
N ASP A 29 6.30 3.24 -7.44
CA ASP A 29 7.73 2.94 -7.30
C ASP A 29 8.26 3.27 -5.90
N VAL A 30 7.80 4.37 -5.28
CA VAL A 30 8.15 4.68 -3.87
C VAL A 30 7.72 3.56 -2.93
N VAL A 31 6.53 2.98 -3.11
CA VAL A 31 6.08 1.84 -2.29
C VAL A 31 6.96 0.62 -2.52
N LYS A 32 7.32 0.34 -3.78
CA LYS A 32 8.25 -0.75 -4.11
C LYS A 32 9.61 -0.55 -3.45
N GLN A 33 10.19 0.64 -3.57
CA GLN A 33 11.46 0.99 -2.92
C GLN A 33 11.39 0.82 -1.39
N TYR A 34 10.24 1.17 -0.78
CA TYR A 34 10.02 0.97 0.66
C TYR A 34 10.06 -0.51 1.06
N VAL A 35 9.42 -1.40 0.30
CA VAL A 35 9.50 -2.85 0.55
C VAL A 35 10.92 -3.36 0.36
N ASP A 36 11.55 -3.01 -0.76
CA ASP A 36 12.92 -3.44 -1.09
C ASP A 36 13.95 -2.98 -0.03
N ALA A 37 13.84 -1.75 0.45
CA ALA A 37 14.72 -1.21 1.49
C ALA A 37 14.51 -1.91 2.85
N ARG A 38 13.25 -2.23 3.20
CA ARG A 38 12.92 -3.00 4.40
C ARG A 38 13.50 -4.41 4.36
N ASP A 39 13.37 -5.10 3.24
CA ASP A 39 13.84 -6.47 3.07
C ASP A 39 15.38 -6.55 3.19
N ARG A 40 16.08 -5.50 2.76
CA ARG A 40 17.53 -5.37 2.95
C ARG A 40 17.94 -4.78 4.30
N SER A 41 16.98 -4.36 5.14
CA SER A 41 17.24 -3.63 6.38
C SER A 41 18.10 -2.37 6.16
N ASP A 42 17.90 -1.71 5.01
CA ASP A 42 18.64 -0.52 4.61
C ASP A 42 18.02 0.74 5.25
N GLU A 43 18.53 1.10 6.43
CA GLU A 43 18.05 2.24 7.19
C GLU A 43 18.13 3.55 6.41
N SER A 44 19.22 3.78 5.68
CA SER A 44 19.43 5.00 4.91
C SER A 44 18.43 5.13 3.78
N ALA A 45 18.20 4.04 3.04
CA ALA A 45 17.21 3.99 1.97
C ALA A 45 15.79 4.19 2.52
N ILE A 46 15.43 3.54 3.64
CA ILE A 46 14.13 3.75 4.29
C ILE A 46 13.97 5.23 4.67
N ARG A 47 14.96 5.81 5.35
CA ARG A 47 14.94 7.22 5.77
C ARG A 47 14.71 8.19 4.61
N ALA A 48 15.34 7.95 3.48
CA ALA A 48 15.23 8.81 2.30
C ALA A 48 13.82 8.84 1.68
N LEU A 49 13.00 7.82 1.92
CA LEU A 49 11.64 7.74 1.39
C LEU A 49 10.61 8.55 2.18
N PHE A 50 10.94 9.02 3.39
CA PHE A 50 10.00 9.71 4.27
C PHE A 50 10.25 11.22 4.35
N THR A 51 9.17 11.98 4.58
CA THR A 51 9.26 13.37 5.02
C THR A 51 9.72 13.45 6.48
N ASP A 52 10.22 14.59 6.92
CA ASP A 52 10.76 14.76 8.29
C ASP A 52 9.71 14.57 9.37
N ASP A 53 8.47 14.99 9.07
CA ASP A 53 7.28 14.93 9.93
C ASP A 53 6.44 13.67 9.71
N ALA A 54 6.95 12.71 8.95
CA ALA A 54 6.22 11.49 8.62
C ALA A 54 5.70 10.76 9.86
N ASP A 55 4.56 10.12 9.73
CA ASP A 55 4.02 9.28 10.80
C ASP A 55 3.52 7.91 10.29
N GLN A 56 3.38 6.97 11.21
CA GLN A 56 2.83 5.65 10.92
C GLN A 56 1.91 5.19 12.04
N LEU A 57 0.69 4.80 11.69
CA LEU A 57 -0.16 3.99 12.56
C LEU A 57 -0.03 2.53 12.13
N THR A 58 0.50 1.69 13.04
CA THR A 58 0.65 0.26 12.78
C THR A 58 -0.68 -0.47 12.95
N SER A 59 -0.77 -1.70 12.43
CA SER A 59 -1.95 -2.56 12.60
C SER A 59 -2.22 -2.99 14.05
N SER A 60 -1.25 -2.83 14.96
CA SER A 60 -1.40 -3.05 16.40
C SER A 60 -1.83 -1.80 17.18
N GLY A 61 -2.01 -0.66 16.48
CA GLY A 61 -2.40 0.60 17.11
C GLY A 61 -1.24 1.46 17.63
N GLU A 62 0.01 1.06 17.42
CA GLU A 62 1.17 1.87 17.77
C GLU A 62 1.26 3.08 16.83
N TRP A 63 1.40 4.28 17.40
CA TRP A 63 1.58 5.50 16.63
C TRP A 63 3.04 5.97 16.69
N ARG A 64 3.73 5.90 15.56
CA ARG A 64 5.11 6.34 15.37
C ARG A 64 5.10 7.73 14.74
N LYS A 65 5.56 8.73 15.45
CA LYS A 65 5.57 10.14 14.99
C LYS A 65 6.99 10.61 14.73
N GLY A 66 7.18 11.26 13.57
CA GLY A 66 8.47 11.72 13.06
C GLY A 66 9.27 10.62 12.36
N ARG A 67 10.00 11.01 11.32
CA ARG A 67 10.77 10.11 10.45
C ARG A 67 11.63 9.12 11.23
N GLU A 68 12.37 9.57 12.23
CA GLU A 68 13.30 8.72 12.99
C GLU A 68 12.57 7.61 13.76
N ASN A 69 11.40 7.90 14.32
CA ASN A 69 10.58 6.91 15.00
C ASN A 69 9.97 5.92 14.00
N VAL A 70 9.55 6.39 12.82
CA VAL A 70 9.03 5.53 11.75
C VAL A 70 10.11 4.59 11.25
N VAL A 71 11.32 5.08 10.98
CA VAL A 71 12.45 4.27 10.49
C VAL A 71 12.83 3.20 11.51
N ARG A 72 13.06 3.60 12.77
CA ARG A 72 13.40 2.67 13.85
C ARG A 72 12.32 1.60 14.06
N GLY A 73 11.06 2.02 14.10
CA GLY A 73 9.94 1.10 14.27
C GLY A 73 9.74 0.17 13.07
N THR A 74 10.01 0.65 11.86
CA THR A 74 9.97 -0.16 10.63
C THR A 74 11.02 -1.29 10.68
N LEU A 75 12.25 -0.97 11.02
CA LEU A 75 13.33 -1.95 11.17
C LEU A 75 13.04 -2.94 12.29
N GLY A 76 12.60 -2.44 13.46
CA GLY A 76 12.20 -3.28 14.59
C GLY A 76 11.08 -4.25 14.24
N SER A 77 10.05 -3.79 13.55
CA SER A 77 8.94 -4.63 13.08
C SER A 77 9.40 -5.68 12.06
N SER A 78 10.35 -5.35 11.19
CA SER A 78 10.88 -6.31 10.21
C SER A 78 11.65 -7.43 10.90
N LYS A 79 12.40 -7.09 11.93
CA LYS A 79 13.16 -8.06 12.75
C LYS A 79 12.23 -8.94 13.61
N ALA A 80 11.21 -8.32 14.24
CA ALA A 80 10.27 -9.04 15.12
C ALA A 80 9.30 -9.94 14.34
N ASN A 81 8.97 -9.60 13.10
CA ASN A 81 8.06 -10.36 12.25
C ASN A 81 8.79 -10.77 10.96
N PRO A 82 9.67 -11.76 11.02
CA PRO A 82 10.33 -12.29 9.84
C PRO A 82 9.29 -12.88 8.89
N GLY A 83 9.55 -12.80 7.60
CA GLY A 83 8.68 -13.29 6.56
C GLY A 83 8.74 -12.42 5.30
N SER A 84 8.24 -12.96 4.21
CA SER A 84 8.14 -12.25 2.94
C SER A 84 7.03 -11.20 3.01
N ARG A 85 7.33 -9.98 2.57
CA ARG A 85 6.40 -8.85 2.52
C ARG A 85 6.01 -8.52 1.10
N THR A 86 4.71 -8.39 0.89
CA THR A 86 4.18 -7.94 -0.39
C THR A 86 3.20 -6.81 -0.15
N ILE A 87 3.40 -5.68 -0.82
CA ILE A 87 2.45 -4.57 -0.85
C ILE A 87 1.98 -4.40 -2.29
N THR A 88 0.70 -4.61 -2.51
CA THR A 88 0.05 -4.44 -3.81
C THR A 88 -0.84 -3.20 -3.77
N ILE A 89 -0.43 -2.13 -4.43
CA ILE A 89 -1.24 -0.92 -4.54
C ILE A 89 -2.36 -1.14 -5.55
N GLU A 90 -3.60 -1.05 -5.08
CA GLU A 90 -4.79 -1.21 -5.90
C GLU A 90 -5.20 0.11 -6.55
N THR A 91 -5.16 1.21 -5.79
CA THR A 91 -5.55 2.54 -6.30
C THR A 91 -4.53 3.60 -5.93
N VAL A 92 -4.36 4.57 -6.83
CA VAL A 92 -3.64 5.82 -6.57
C VAL A 92 -4.56 6.97 -6.97
N ARG A 93 -4.71 7.95 -6.11
CA ARG A 93 -5.51 9.15 -6.36
C ARG A 93 -4.75 10.39 -5.91
N PHE A 94 -5.01 11.50 -6.57
CA PHE A 94 -4.36 12.79 -6.33
C PHE A 94 -5.41 13.80 -5.86
N PRO A 95 -5.69 13.90 -4.53
CA PRO A 95 -6.74 14.79 -4.00
C PRO A 95 -6.41 16.28 -4.15
N ALA A 96 -5.12 16.62 -4.26
CA ALA A 96 -4.64 17.97 -4.49
C ALA A 96 -3.29 17.93 -5.24
N PRO A 97 -2.86 19.04 -5.87
CA PRO A 97 -1.53 19.15 -6.44
C PRO A 97 -0.45 18.80 -5.40
N GLY A 98 0.50 17.94 -5.78
CA GLY A 98 1.58 17.50 -4.89
C GLY A 98 1.18 16.58 -3.74
N LEU A 99 -0.05 16.07 -3.71
CA LEU A 99 -0.54 15.10 -2.73
C LEU A 99 -1.05 13.85 -3.44
N ALA A 100 -0.58 12.68 -3.00
CA ALA A 100 -1.05 11.39 -3.47
C ALA A 100 -1.50 10.50 -2.30
N ILE A 101 -2.52 9.67 -2.54
CA ILE A 101 -2.94 8.60 -1.65
C ILE A 101 -2.91 7.30 -2.44
N ALA A 102 -2.14 6.33 -1.94
CA ALA A 102 -2.02 5.00 -2.51
C ALA A 102 -2.58 3.97 -1.53
N ASP A 103 -3.66 3.32 -1.91
CA ASP A 103 -4.35 2.32 -1.09
C ASP A 103 -4.10 0.93 -1.66
N GLY A 104 -3.92 -0.06 -0.77
CA GLY A 104 -3.64 -1.40 -1.24
C GLY A 104 -3.65 -2.47 -0.15
N ARG A 105 -3.18 -3.65 -0.54
CA ARG A 105 -3.04 -4.83 0.32
C ARG A 105 -1.61 -4.95 0.80
N TYR A 106 -1.48 -5.29 2.08
CA TYR A 106 -0.20 -5.62 2.67
C TYR A 106 -0.27 -7.03 3.25
N GLU A 107 0.55 -7.91 2.74
CA GLU A 107 0.63 -9.30 3.17
C GLU A 107 2.02 -9.61 3.73
N ILE A 108 2.06 -10.37 4.82
CA ILE A 108 3.28 -10.94 5.40
C ILE A 108 3.07 -12.45 5.42
N ALA A 109 3.93 -13.19 4.72
CA ALA A 109 3.89 -14.64 4.65
C ALA A 109 5.11 -15.26 5.33
N GLY A 110 4.97 -16.49 5.87
CA GLY A 110 6.09 -17.24 6.45
C GLY A 110 6.53 -16.81 7.83
N GLY A 111 5.77 -15.98 8.52
CA GLY A 111 6.04 -15.64 9.91
C GLY A 111 5.57 -16.72 10.90
N PRO A 112 6.06 -16.69 12.17
CA PRO A 112 5.69 -17.68 13.18
C PRO A 112 4.21 -17.68 13.56
N GLU A 113 3.51 -16.57 13.32
CA GLU A 113 2.06 -16.41 13.58
C GLU A 113 1.20 -16.72 12.33
N GLY A 114 1.80 -17.27 11.29
CA GLY A 114 1.15 -17.51 10.01
C GLY A 114 1.07 -16.27 9.11
N ALA A 115 0.30 -16.37 8.03
CA ALA A 115 0.12 -15.29 7.09
C ALA A 115 -0.76 -14.18 7.68
N ARG A 116 -0.29 -12.92 7.58
CA ARG A 116 -1.05 -11.73 7.97
C ARG A 116 -1.44 -10.95 6.74
N LYS A 117 -2.71 -10.59 6.66
CA LYS A 117 -3.27 -9.79 5.57
C LYS A 117 -3.93 -8.55 6.16
N MET A 118 -3.59 -7.40 5.63
CA MET A 118 -4.11 -6.11 6.08
C MET A 118 -4.29 -5.14 4.91
N TRP A 119 -5.05 -4.09 5.14
CA TRP A 119 -5.09 -2.94 4.28
C TRP A 119 -3.95 -1.99 4.65
N THR A 120 -3.46 -1.26 3.65
CA THR A 120 -2.48 -0.20 3.88
C THR A 120 -2.83 1.00 3.02
N SER A 121 -2.63 2.19 3.58
CA SER A 121 -2.71 3.47 2.87
C SER A 121 -1.41 4.22 3.06
N PHE A 122 -0.87 4.72 1.96
CA PHE A 122 0.27 5.63 1.93
C PHE A 122 -0.22 7.01 1.53
N VAL A 123 0.06 8.02 2.34
CA VAL A 123 -0.09 9.42 1.96
C VAL A 123 1.29 9.93 1.57
N MET A 124 1.40 10.55 0.40
CA MET A 124 2.67 11.03 -0.13
C MET A 124 2.59 12.49 -0.52
N ALA A 125 3.65 13.21 -0.22
CA ALA A 125 3.84 14.59 -0.64
C ALA A 125 4.93 14.68 -1.70
N ARG A 126 4.75 15.56 -2.69
CA ARG A 126 5.76 15.86 -3.70
C ARG A 126 6.76 16.87 -3.15
N SER A 127 8.04 16.56 -3.29
CA SER A 127 9.16 17.46 -2.98
C SER A 127 10.01 17.70 -4.24
N ASN A 128 11.02 18.56 -4.13
CA ASN A 128 12.00 18.74 -5.21
C ASN A 128 12.78 17.44 -5.53
N ALA A 129 12.85 16.50 -4.58
CA ALA A 129 13.49 15.20 -4.75
C ALA A 129 12.52 14.08 -5.14
N GLY A 130 11.30 14.42 -5.59
CA GLY A 130 10.25 13.46 -5.97
C GLY A 130 9.22 13.21 -4.86
N TRP A 131 8.46 12.13 -5.00
CA TRP A 131 7.43 11.74 -4.03
C TRP A 131 8.06 11.14 -2.78
N ARG A 132 7.54 11.55 -1.61
CA ARG A 132 7.95 11.02 -0.29
C ARG A 132 6.75 10.67 0.55
N ILE A 133 6.89 9.63 1.36
CA ILE A 133 5.84 9.16 2.27
C ILE A 133 5.75 10.12 3.46
N THR A 134 4.57 10.69 3.67
CA THR A 134 4.27 11.52 4.85
C THR A 134 3.41 10.77 5.88
N ALA A 135 2.65 9.74 5.44
CA ALA A 135 1.92 8.91 6.40
C ALA A 135 1.73 7.47 5.89
N ILE A 136 1.72 6.52 6.81
CA ILE A 136 1.31 5.13 6.56
C ILE A 136 0.22 4.75 7.57
N ARG A 137 -0.85 4.11 7.08
CA ARG A 137 -1.92 3.54 7.90
C ARG A 137 -2.08 2.07 7.57
N ASN A 138 -1.85 1.21 8.54
CA ASN A 138 -2.03 -0.24 8.41
C ASN A 138 -3.25 -0.67 9.23
N MET A 139 -4.19 -1.34 8.58
CA MET A 139 -5.49 -1.68 9.16
C MET A 139 -5.73 -3.18 9.04
N LEU A 140 -5.87 -3.87 10.17
CA LEU A 140 -6.35 -5.24 10.16
C LEU A 140 -7.87 -5.25 9.90
N PRO A 141 -8.37 -6.16 9.07
CA PRO A 141 -9.80 -6.38 8.96
C PRO A 141 -10.39 -6.75 10.32
N ALA A 142 -11.55 -6.20 10.65
CA ALA A 142 -12.29 -6.67 11.82
C ALA A 142 -12.66 -8.14 11.65
N PRO A 143 -12.63 -8.95 12.73
CA PRO A 143 -13.14 -10.31 12.66
C PRO A 143 -14.63 -10.28 12.26
N PRO A 144 -15.14 -11.30 11.56
CA PRO A 144 -16.56 -11.43 11.27
C PRO A 144 -17.38 -11.29 12.54
N ALA A 145 -18.50 -10.58 12.47
CA ALA A 145 -19.43 -10.52 13.59
C ALA A 145 -19.87 -11.95 13.97
N ALA A 146 -19.86 -12.25 15.27
CA ALA A 146 -20.39 -13.54 15.75
C ALA A 146 -21.85 -13.65 15.32
N SER A 147 -22.21 -14.77 14.69
CA SER A 147 -23.61 -15.03 14.35
C SER A 147 -24.43 -15.04 15.64
N PRO A 148 -25.58 -14.35 15.68
CA PRO A 148 -26.47 -14.44 16.83
C PRO A 148 -26.88 -15.92 17.04
N LYS A 149 -26.80 -16.40 18.27
CA LYS A 149 -27.25 -17.74 18.67
C LYS A 149 -28.77 -17.78 18.69
#